data_c60dae842faf582cb23a12b1281fb6aa
#
_entry.id   c60dae842faf582cb23a12b1281fb6aa
#
_cell.length_a   1.000
_cell.length_b   1.000
_cell.length_c   1.000
_cell.angle_alpha   90.00
_cell.angle_beta   90.00
_cell.angle_gamma   90.00
#
_symmetry.space_group_name_H-M   'P 1'
#
loop_
_entity.id
_entity.type
_entity.pdbx_description
1 polymer ?
#
loop_
_entity_poly.entity_id
_entity_poly.type
_entity_poly.pdbx_seq_one_letter_code
_entity_poly.pdbx_strand_id
1 'polypeptide(L)'
;MGCWAIGGPFWFGEIAAGYSGADDAESLRALHAAWDHGTRVFDTSAVYGAGHSERLLGEALAHRGDAVIVSKFGHSIDATTRQLTGPRFDPAYVRWSVEQSLRRVDRDYIDVMLLHLNDLPVEDAEPAFETLEALVAAGVIGSYGWSTDFPASAAAMAHRLGFSTVQHSMNLFFDAPSMCRLATERGMTQLIRSPLGMGVLTGKFDDGRYVPGGDVRAGPADWQGYFDGGRPRADLARQMTAVRELLTVGGRTPAQGALCWLLAKGPDILPIPGAKSAAQAAENAGAMAFGPLPETVMHEIENLLQRPPEGPPRAR
;
A
#
# COMPACT_ATOMS: atom_id res chain seq x y z
N MET A 1 5.68 5.37 -3.62
CA MET A 1 4.47 6.13 -3.18
C MET A 1 3.23 5.27 -3.38
N GLY A 2 2.35 5.16 -2.37
CA GLY A 2 1.03 4.54 -2.51
C GLY A 2 0.03 5.52 -3.13
N CYS A 3 -0.68 5.08 -4.16
CA CYS A 3 -1.59 5.93 -4.95
C CYS A 3 -3.08 5.69 -4.65
N TRP A 4 -3.41 4.96 -3.58
CA TRP A 4 -4.80 4.75 -3.18
C TRP A 4 -5.51 6.08 -2.85
N ALA A 5 -4.83 6.98 -2.14
CA ALA A 5 -5.42 8.23 -1.68
C ALA A 5 -5.75 9.23 -2.81
N ILE A 6 -5.04 9.15 -3.94
CA ILE A 6 -5.30 9.99 -5.11
C ILE A 6 -6.37 9.42 -6.06
N GLY A 7 -6.70 8.12 -5.93
CA GLY A 7 -7.73 7.48 -6.76
C GLY A 7 -9.14 8.03 -6.54
N GLY A 8 -9.37 8.66 -5.38
CA GLY A 8 -10.70 9.18 -5.03
C GLY A 8 -11.67 8.10 -4.56
N PRO A 9 -12.97 8.43 -4.49
CA PRO A 9 -13.97 7.56 -3.90
C PRO A 9 -14.35 6.37 -4.80
N PHE A 10 -14.57 5.23 -4.17
CA PHE A 10 -15.23 4.04 -4.72
C PHE A 10 -15.83 3.26 -3.55
N TRP A 11 -16.71 2.30 -3.80
CA TRP A 11 -17.54 1.70 -2.76
C TRP A 11 -17.64 0.19 -2.87
N PHE A 12 -17.98 -0.43 -1.74
CA PHE A 12 -18.49 -1.80 -1.64
C PHE A 12 -19.88 -1.73 -0.97
N GLY A 13 -20.94 -1.80 -1.77
CA GLY A 13 -22.28 -1.46 -1.32
C GLY A 13 -22.35 -0.01 -0.81
N GLU A 14 -22.72 0.16 0.46
CA GLU A 14 -22.77 1.48 1.12
C GLU A 14 -21.45 1.87 1.80
N ILE A 15 -20.48 0.96 1.85
CA ILE A 15 -19.18 1.16 2.52
C ILE A 15 -18.24 1.88 1.57
N ALA A 16 -17.72 3.04 1.98
CA ALA A 16 -16.67 3.72 1.25
C ALA A 16 -15.38 2.88 1.28
N ALA A 17 -14.86 2.54 0.11
CA ALA A 17 -13.63 1.79 -0.09
C ALA A 17 -12.47 2.67 -0.57
N GLY A 18 -12.74 3.93 -0.88
CA GLY A 18 -11.79 4.93 -1.31
C GLY A 18 -11.71 6.13 -0.38
N TYR A 19 -10.70 6.95 -0.62
CA TYR A 19 -10.53 8.21 0.09
C TYR A 19 -11.42 9.31 -0.51
N SER A 20 -12.05 10.12 0.33
CA SER A 20 -12.77 11.32 -0.10
C SER A 20 -11.82 12.52 -0.27
N GLY A 21 -12.27 13.55 -0.99
CA GLY A 21 -11.58 14.84 -1.11
C GLY A 21 -10.23 14.73 -1.83
N ALA A 22 -10.11 13.85 -2.82
CA ALA A 22 -9.02 13.88 -3.78
C ALA A 22 -9.28 14.99 -4.82
N ASP A 23 -8.24 15.75 -5.13
CA ASP A 23 -8.21 16.75 -6.19
C ASP A 23 -7.15 16.35 -7.21
N ASP A 24 -7.50 16.31 -8.50
CA ASP A 24 -6.62 15.78 -9.53
C ASP A 24 -5.39 16.66 -9.74
N ALA A 25 -5.56 17.99 -9.74
CA ALA A 25 -4.43 18.90 -9.90
C ALA A 25 -3.43 18.78 -8.74
N GLU A 26 -3.93 18.64 -7.50
CA GLU A 26 -3.06 18.40 -6.34
C GLU A 26 -2.45 17.00 -6.36
N SER A 27 -3.18 16.00 -6.85
CA SER A 27 -2.69 14.63 -7.01
C SER A 27 -1.54 14.55 -8.02
N LEU A 28 -1.64 15.25 -9.14
CA LEU A 28 -0.56 15.37 -10.13
C LEU A 28 0.65 16.09 -9.54
N ARG A 29 0.44 17.19 -8.79
CA ARG A 29 1.53 17.86 -8.07
C ARG A 29 2.20 16.94 -7.05
N ALA A 30 1.43 16.09 -6.35
CA ALA A 30 1.98 15.12 -5.41
C ALA A 30 2.82 14.04 -6.10
N LEU A 31 2.39 13.54 -7.27
CA LEU A 31 3.16 12.59 -8.07
C LEU A 31 4.48 13.19 -8.57
N HIS A 32 4.43 14.41 -9.10
CA HIS A 32 5.65 15.12 -9.53
C HIS A 32 6.58 15.41 -8.35
N ALA A 33 6.06 15.87 -7.21
CA ALA A 33 6.87 16.11 -6.02
C ALA A 33 7.53 14.82 -5.50
N ALA A 34 6.80 13.70 -5.48
CA ALA A 34 7.37 12.40 -5.12
C ALA A 34 8.54 12.03 -6.04
N TRP A 35 8.33 12.19 -7.35
CA TRP A 35 9.36 11.95 -8.36
C TRP A 35 10.60 12.84 -8.17
N ASP A 36 10.40 14.13 -8.00
CA ASP A 36 11.48 15.13 -7.86
C ASP A 36 12.29 14.90 -6.58
N HIS A 37 11.67 14.31 -5.53
CA HIS A 37 12.34 13.89 -4.29
C HIS A 37 12.85 12.45 -4.33
N GLY A 38 13.00 11.84 -5.52
CA GLY A 38 13.68 10.55 -5.69
C GLY A 38 12.79 9.31 -5.58
N THR A 39 11.48 9.44 -5.40
CA THR A 39 10.58 8.27 -5.46
C THR A 39 10.57 7.70 -6.88
N ARG A 40 10.75 6.38 -6.99
CA ARG A 40 10.71 5.67 -8.27
C ARG A 40 9.63 4.60 -8.32
N VAL A 41 9.19 4.08 -7.19
CA VAL A 41 8.15 3.04 -7.11
C VAL A 41 6.80 3.68 -6.78
N PHE A 42 5.79 3.43 -7.64
CA PHE A 42 4.43 3.93 -7.52
C PHE A 42 3.47 2.74 -7.49
N ASP A 43 2.78 2.58 -6.36
CA ASP A 43 1.84 1.49 -6.13
C ASP A 43 0.40 1.96 -6.33
N THR A 44 -0.29 1.36 -7.29
CA THR A 44 -1.68 1.64 -7.63
C THR A 44 -2.53 0.36 -7.67
N SER A 45 -3.75 0.45 -8.17
CA SER A 45 -4.64 -0.69 -8.42
C SER A 45 -5.74 -0.31 -9.41
N ALA A 46 -6.18 -1.28 -10.19
CA ALA A 46 -7.31 -1.15 -11.12
C ALA A 46 -8.61 -0.65 -10.44
N VAL A 47 -8.79 -0.95 -9.15
CA VAL A 47 -9.98 -0.54 -8.39
C VAL A 47 -9.90 0.85 -7.76
N TYR A 48 -8.73 1.46 -7.64
CA TYR A 48 -8.59 2.77 -7.01
C TYR A 48 -9.28 3.85 -7.85
N GLY A 49 -10.49 4.25 -7.39
CA GLY A 49 -11.37 5.16 -8.12
C GLY A 49 -11.80 4.63 -9.50
N ALA A 50 -11.95 3.29 -9.65
CA ALA A 50 -12.26 2.64 -10.92
C ALA A 50 -11.23 2.97 -12.03
N GLY A 51 -9.96 2.79 -11.71
CA GLY A 51 -8.83 3.04 -12.59
C GLY A 51 -8.40 4.52 -12.67
N HIS A 52 -9.01 5.39 -11.87
CA HIS A 52 -8.66 6.82 -11.87
C HIS A 52 -7.22 7.05 -11.41
N SER A 53 -6.77 6.35 -10.37
CA SER A 53 -5.38 6.41 -9.90
C SER A 53 -4.36 6.00 -10.99
N GLU A 54 -4.67 4.98 -11.79
CA GLU A 54 -3.80 4.56 -12.90
C GLU A 54 -3.74 5.62 -14.01
N ARG A 55 -4.87 6.29 -14.32
CA ARG A 55 -4.88 7.40 -15.30
C ARG A 55 -4.03 8.59 -14.84
N LEU A 56 -4.12 8.98 -13.57
CA LEU A 56 -3.27 10.04 -13.01
C LEU A 56 -1.78 9.67 -13.07
N LEU A 57 -1.44 8.39 -12.82
CA LEU A 57 -0.06 7.92 -12.99
C LEU A 57 0.39 7.99 -14.44
N GLY A 58 -0.46 7.58 -15.39
CA GLY A 58 -0.17 7.71 -16.82
C GLY A 58 0.09 9.16 -17.23
N GLU A 59 -0.79 10.09 -16.85
CA GLU A 59 -0.63 11.51 -17.10
C GLU A 59 0.68 12.09 -16.54
N ALA A 60 1.01 11.72 -15.28
CA ALA A 60 2.20 12.26 -14.61
C ALA A 60 3.52 11.61 -15.05
N LEU A 61 3.52 10.30 -15.34
CA LEU A 61 4.74 9.48 -15.36
C LEU A 61 4.89 8.55 -16.58
N ALA A 62 3.98 8.55 -17.57
CA ALA A 62 4.06 7.63 -18.71
C ALA A 62 5.44 7.69 -19.42
N HIS A 63 5.98 8.88 -19.58
CA HIS A 63 7.27 9.11 -20.25
C HIS A 63 8.51 8.97 -19.34
N ARG A 64 8.33 8.58 -18.07
CA ARG A 64 9.42 8.37 -17.12
C ARG A 64 9.83 6.89 -17.13
N GLY A 65 10.75 6.52 -18.00
CA GLY A 65 11.15 5.11 -18.19
C GLY A 65 11.77 4.40 -16.98
N ASP A 66 12.22 5.15 -15.97
CA ASP A 66 12.74 4.65 -14.70
C ASP A 66 11.69 4.65 -13.56
N ALA A 67 10.42 5.00 -13.85
CA ALA A 67 9.33 4.82 -12.89
C ALA A 67 8.87 3.36 -12.87
N VAL A 68 8.95 2.74 -11.71
CA VAL A 68 8.47 1.37 -11.45
C VAL A 68 6.99 1.45 -11.07
N ILE A 69 6.14 0.87 -11.89
CA ILE A 69 4.69 0.82 -11.67
C ILE A 69 4.29 -0.53 -11.10
N VAL A 70 3.67 -0.49 -9.93
CA VAL A 70 3.02 -1.66 -9.32
C VAL A 70 1.53 -1.47 -9.42
N SER A 71 0.83 -2.37 -10.10
CA SER A 71 -0.64 -2.38 -10.14
C SER A 71 -1.19 -3.71 -9.65
N LYS A 72 -2.52 -3.79 -9.53
CA LYS A 72 -3.18 -4.94 -8.90
C LYS A 72 -4.47 -5.29 -9.63
N PHE A 73 -4.81 -6.58 -9.63
CA PHE A 73 -6.06 -7.16 -10.11
C PHE A 73 -6.68 -8.07 -9.04
N GLY A 74 -7.88 -8.57 -9.28
CA GLY A 74 -8.54 -9.54 -8.40
C GLY A 74 -9.95 -9.13 -7.99
N HIS A 75 -10.24 -7.84 -7.94
CA HIS A 75 -11.59 -7.33 -7.78
C HIS A 75 -12.09 -6.73 -9.09
N SER A 76 -13.35 -6.96 -9.40
CA SER A 76 -14.06 -6.26 -10.46
C SER A 76 -14.76 -5.01 -9.90
N ILE A 77 -14.88 -3.98 -10.74
CA ILE A 77 -15.49 -2.70 -10.38
C ILE A 77 -16.30 -2.17 -11.57
N ASP A 78 -17.51 -1.69 -11.30
CA ASP A 78 -18.29 -0.96 -12.27
C ASP A 78 -17.73 0.47 -12.39
N ALA A 79 -17.29 0.82 -13.59
CA ALA A 79 -16.61 2.10 -13.84
C ALA A 79 -17.55 3.32 -13.74
N THR A 80 -18.84 3.13 -13.95
CA THR A 80 -19.86 4.20 -13.93
C THR A 80 -20.28 4.52 -12.49
N THR A 81 -20.60 3.48 -11.72
CA THR A 81 -21.06 3.62 -10.34
C THR A 81 -19.93 3.63 -9.34
N ARG A 82 -18.73 3.23 -9.75
CA ARG A 82 -17.54 2.99 -8.90
C ARG A 82 -17.80 1.97 -7.78
N GLN A 83 -18.71 1.02 -8.02
CA GLN A 83 -19.03 -0.05 -7.10
C GLN A 83 -18.15 -1.27 -7.37
N LEU A 84 -17.52 -1.81 -6.31
CA LEU A 84 -16.91 -3.14 -6.36
C LEU A 84 -18.01 -4.17 -6.60
N THR A 85 -17.83 -5.03 -7.58
CA THR A 85 -18.82 -6.05 -7.97
C THR A 85 -18.43 -7.46 -7.54
N GLY A 86 -17.29 -7.57 -6.83
CA GLY A 86 -16.80 -8.81 -6.22
C GLY A 86 -15.45 -9.27 -6.76
N PRO A 87 -14.93 -10.38 -6.21
CA PRO A 87 -13.68 -10.96 -6.67
C PRO A 87 -13.82 -11.52 -8.10
N ARG A 88 -12.80 -11.31 -8.91
CA ARG A 88 -12.72 -11.86 -10.25
C ARG A 88 -11.25 -12.06 -10.64
N PHE A 89 -10.86 -13.30 -10.85
CA PHE A 89 -9.47 -13.69 -11.04
C PHE A 89 -9.29 -14.85 -12.02
N ASP A 90 -10.31 -15.17 -12.81
CA ASP A 90 -10.21 -16.15 -13.88
C ASP A 90 -9.18 -15.70 -14.94
N PRO A 91 -8.54 -16.63 -15.67
CA PRO A 91 -7.45 -16.33 -16.61
C PRO A 91 -7.81 -15.27 -17.67
N ALA A 92 -9.05 -15.27 -18.15
CA ALA A 92 -9.51 -14.31 -19.15
C ALA A 92 -9.60 -12.92 -18.55
N TYR A 93 -10.13 -12.81 -17.32
CA TYR A 93 -10.20 -11.55 -16.59
C TYR A 93 -8.82 -11.01 -16.22
N VAL A 94 -7.89 -11.87 -15.79
CA VAL A 94 -6.51 -11.45 -15.48
C VAL A 94 -5.87 -10.75 -16.68
N ARG A 95 -5.92 -11.40 -17.88
CA ARG A 95 -5.39 -10.81 -19.12
C ARG A 95 -6.07 -9.49 -19.47
N TRP A 96 -7.38 -9.44 -19.42
CA TRP A 96 -8.16 -8.26 -19.66
C TRP A 96 -7.81 -7.13 -18.67
N SER A 97 -7.71 -7.44 -17.38
CA SER A 97 -7.38 -6.46 -16.34
C SER A 97 -6.00 -5.85 -16.54
N VAL A 98 -4.99 -6.66 -16.86
CA VAL A 98 -3.64 -6.19 -17.18
C VAL A 98 -3.66 -5.27 -18.39
N GLU A 99 -4.36 -5.65 -19.47
CA GLU A 99 -4.51 -4.83 -20.67
C GLU A 99 -5.19 -3.46 -20.36
N GLN A 100 -6.23 -3.49 -19.51
CA GLN A 100 -6.88 -2.24 -19.09
C GLN A 100 -5.95 -1.36 -18.23
N SER A 101 -5.14 -1.95 -17.37
CA SER A 101 -4.15 -1.23 -16.57
C SER A 101 -3.08 -0.59 -17.47
N LEU A 102 -2.53 -1.31 -18.43
CA LEU A 102 -1.58 -0.79 -19.42
C LEU A 102 -2.13 0.44 -20.16
N ARG A 103 -3.38 0.34 -20.64
CA ARG A 103 -4.05 1.47 -21.32
C ARG A 103 -4.22 2.69 -20.40
N ARG A 104 -4.51 2.48 -19.11
CA ARG A 104 -4.73 3.59 -18.17
C ARG A 104 -3.44 4.23 -17.71
N VAL A 105 -2.36 3.45 -17.54
CA VAL A 105 -1.04 4.00 -17.21
C VAL A 105 -0.27 4.52 -18.44
N ASP A 106 -0.85 4.34 -19.63
CA ASP A 106 -0.27 4.75 -20.92
C ASP A 106 1.15 4.17 -21.15
N ARG A 107 1.26 2.84 -20.97
CA ARG A 107 2.51 2.08 -21.13
C ARG A 107 2.25 0.72 -21.77
N ASP A 108 3.27 0.18 -22.42
CA ASP A 108 3.25 -1.17 -22.99
C ASP A 108 3.69 -2.26 -21.96
N TYR A 109 4.10 -1.83 -20.77
CA TYR A 109 4.70 -2.68 -19.76
C TYR A 109 4.34 -2.22 -18.34
N ILE A 110 4.07 -3.17 -17.43
CA ILE A 110 3.92 -2.95 -16.00
C ILE A 110 5.01 -3.72 -15.27
N ASP A 111 5.73 -3.08 -14.37
CA ASP A 111 6.88 -3.67 -13.68
C ASP A 111 6.46 -4.80 -12.74
N VAL A 112 5.40 -4.58 -11.95
CA VAL A 112 4.91 -5.60 -11.00
C VAL A 112 3.37 -5.64 -11.02
N MET A 113 2.80 -6.84 -11.18
CA MET A 113 1.36 -7.07 -11.09
C MET A 113 1.02 -7.94 -9.88
N LEU A 114 0.16 -7.47 -8.98
CA LEU A 114 -0.19 -8.18 -7.76
C LEU A 114 -1.62 -8.71 -7.78
N LEU A 115 -1.81 -9.92 -7.27
CA LEU A 115 -3.14 -10.41 -6.90
C LEU A 115 -3.62 -9.63 -5.66
N HIS A 116 -4.82 -9.01 -5.75
CA HIS A 116 -5.37 -8.11 -4.73
C HIS A 116 -6.54 -8.75 -3.97
N LEU A 117 -6.39 -10.00 -3.58
CA LEU A 117 -7.35 -10.76 -2.78
C LEU A 117 -6.59 -11.35 -1.59
N ASN A 118 -6.71 -10.68 -0.44
CA ASN A 118 -5.85 -10.90 0.73
C ASN A 118 -5.88 -12.33 1.26
N ASP A 119 -7.06 -12.95 1.32
CA ASP A 119 -7.37 -14.23 1.94
C ASP A 119 -7.90 -15.29 0.94
N LEU A 120 -7.65 -15.09 -0.36
CA LEU A 120 -8.03 -16.10 -1.37
C LEU A 120 -7.34 -17.43 -1.06
N PRO A 121 -8.06 -18.57 -1.09
CA PRO A 121 -7.45 -19.89 -0.98
C PRO A 121 -6.36 -20.10 -2.05
N VAL A 122 -5.29 -20.78 -1.65
CA VAL A 122 -4.12 -20.99 -2.52
C VAL A 122 -4.51 -21.72 -3.80
N GLU A 123 -5.35 -22.76 -3.68
CA GLU A 123 -5.85 -23.55 -4.80
C GLU A 123 -6.65 -22.74 -5.82
N ASP A 124 -7.38 -21.73 -5.36
CA ASP A 124 -8.17 -20.86 -6.23
C ASP A 124 -7.28 -19.82 -6.93
N ALA A 125 -6.14 -19.47 -6.34
CA ALA A 125 -5.19 -18.49 -6.88
C ALA A 125 -4.30 -19.07 -8.00
N GLU A 126 -4.09 -20.39 -8.04
CA GLU A 126 -3.18 -21.08 -8.97
C GLU A 126 -3.39 -20.70 -10.45
N PRO A 127 -4.62 -20.72 -11.03
CA PRO A 127 -4.81 -20.38 -12.45
C PRO A 127 -4.49 -18.91 -12.77
N ALA A 128 -4.68 -18.01 -11.80
CA ALA A 128 -4.32 -16.60 -11.94
C ALA A 128 -2.80 -16.45 -12.01
N PHE A 129 -2.04 -17.14 -11.16
CA PHE A 129 -0.58 -17.09 -11.17
C PHE A 129 0.02 -17.74 -12.42
N GLU A 130 -0.53 -18.86 -12.93
CA GLU A 130 -0.15 -19.43 -14.23
C GLU A 130 -0.32 -18.41 -15.37
N THR A 131 -1.40 -17.63 -15.31
CA THR A 131 -1.65 -16.56 -16.29
C THR A 131 -0.61 -15.44 -16.19
N LEU A 132 -0.22 -15.04 -14.97
CA LEU A 132 0.82 -14.04 -14.76
C LEU A 132 2.20 -14.53 -15.23
N GLU A 133 2.54 -15.80 -15.01
CA GLU A 133 3.76 -16.41 -15.57
C GLU A 133 3.81 -16.29 -17.09
N ALA A 134 2.71 -16.58 -17.76
CA ALA A 134 2.60 -16.43 -19.21
C ALA A 134 2.75 -14.97 -19.66
N LEU A 135 2.24 -13.99 -18.87
CA LEU A 135 2.39 -12.56 -19.16
C LEU A 135 3.83 -12.06 -18.94
N VAL A 136 4.55 -12.61 -17.96
CA VAL A 136 6.00 -12.38 -17.78
C VAL A 136 6.77 -12.92 -18.97
N ALA A 137 6.50 -14.16 -19.37
CA ALA A 137 7.15 -14.78 -20.54
C ALA A 137 6.90 -14.03 -21.86
N ALA A 138 5.74 -13.37 -21.97
CA ALA A 138 5.39 -12.52 -23.10
C ALA A 138 5.98 -11.09 -23.01
N GLY A 139 6.63 -10.73 -21.92
CA GLY A 139 7.23 -9.40 -21.71
C GLY A 139 6.20 -8.29 -21.47
N VAL A 140 4.96 -8.64 -21.11
CA VAL A 140 3.87 -7.69 -20.83
C VAL A 140 3.97 -7.13 -19.41
N ILE A 141 4.42 -7.96 -18.46
CA ILE A 141 4.74 -7.57 -17.09
C ILE A 141 6.14 -8.06 -16.71
N GLY A 142 6.80 -7.35 -15.78
CA GLY A 142 8.16 -7.71 -15.35
C GLY A 142 8.19 -8.85 -14.35
N SER A 143 7.34 -8.77 -13.37
CA SER A 143 7.21 -9.76 -12.31
C SER A 143 5.81 -9.68 -11.70
N TYR A 144 5.54 -10.56 -10.76
CA TYR A 144 4.25 -10.57 -10.08
C TYR A 144 4.40 -10.96 -8.61
N GLY A 145 3.29 -10.87 -7.89
CA GLY A 145 3.24 -11.22 -6.48
C GLY A 145 1.82 -11.20 -5.92
N TRP A 146 1.73 -11.17 -4.61
CA TRP A 146 0.47 -11.21 -3.89
C TRP A 146 0.36 -10.11 -2.84
N SER A 147 -0.76 -9.37 -2.85
CA SER A 147 -1.12 -8.49 -1.75
C SER A 147 -1.90 -9.30 -0.71
N THR A 148 -1.17 -9.85 0.27
CA THR A 148 -1.70 -10.73 1.31
C THR A 148 -1.00 -10.53 2.65
N ASP A 149 -1.75 -10.66 3.75
CA ASP A 149 -1.23 -10.70 5.13
C ASP A 149 -0.99 -12.14 5.63
N PHE A 150 -1.21 -13.16 4.76
CA PHE A 150 -1.08 -14.57 5.13
C PHE A 150 0.26 -15.12 4.63
N PRO A 151 1.25 -15.36 5.54
CA PRO A 151 2.54 -15.91 5.15
C PRO A 151 2.43 -17.27 4.44
N ALA A 152 1.46 -18.11 4.83
CA ALA A 152 1.25 -19.41 4.19
C ALA A 152 0.89 -19.29 2.70
N SER A 153 0.05 -18.29 2.35
CA SER A 153 -0.31 -18.03 0.94
C SER A 153 0.89 -17.57 0.11
N ALA A 154 1.68 -16.63 0.66
CA ALA A 154 2.92 -16.19 0.01
C ALA A 154 3.95 -17.32 -0.12
N ALA A 155 4.12 -18.16 0.92
CA ALA A 155 5.03 -19.29 0.92
C ALA A 155 4.68 -20.32 -0.14
N ALA A 156 3.39 -20.61 -0.33
CA ALA A 156 2.91 -21.54 -1.34
C ALA A 156 3.27 -21.12 -2.77
N MET A 157 3.33 -19.81 -3.04
CA MET A 157 3.62 -19.25 -4.36
C MET A 157 5.09 -18.86 -4.57
N ALA A 158 5.89 -18.77 -3.49
CA ALA A 158 7.26 -18.27 -3.53
C ALA A 158 8.25 -19.11 -4.36
N HIS A 159 7.85 -20.32 -4.77
CA HIS A 159 8.66 -21.19 -5.65
C HIS A 159 8.47 -20.88 -7.14
N ARG A 160 7.45 -20.09 -7.51
CA ARG A 160 7.10 -19.80 -8.89
C ARG A 160 8.08 -18.81 -9.52
N LEU A 161 8.44 -19.06 -10.77
CA LEU A 161 9.32 -18.17 -11.52
C LEU A 161 8.61 -16.83 -11.79
N GLY A 162 9.23 -15.71 -11.38
CA GLY A 162 8.67 -14.38 -11.53
C GLY A 162 7.84 -13.91 -10.33
N PHE A 163 7.56 -14.76 -9.33
CA PHE A 163 6.97 -14.34 -8.04
C PHE A 163 8.05 -13.68 -7.19
N SER A 164 8.08 -12.36 -7.19
CA SER A 164 9.17 -11.56 -6.60
C SER A 164 8.75 -10.65 -5.46
N THR A 165 7.44 -10.44 -5.27
CA THR A 165 6.95 -9.36 -4.43
C THR A 165 5.78 -9.83 -3.58
N VAL A 166 5.82 -9.50 -2.29
CA VAL A 166 4.67 -9.59 -1.39
C VAL A 166 4.29 -8.19 -0.91
N GLN A 167 2.98 -7.88 -0.89
CA GLN A 167 2.49 -6.65 -0.31
C GLN A 167 1.64 -6.96 0.92
N HIS A 168 2.07 -6.50 2.10
CA HIS A 168 1.39 -6.78 3.35
C HIS A 168 1.27 -5.55 4.24
N SER A 169 0.43 -5.62 5.27
CA SER A 169 0.25 -4.55 6.23
C SER A 169 1.32 -4.64 7.32
N MET A 170 2.06 -3.56 7.52
CA MET A 170 2.98 -3.42 8.65
C MET A 170 3.17 -1.94 9.00
N ASN A 171 3.20 -1.62 10.28
CA ASN A 171 3.56 -0.30 10.80
C ASN A 171 3.77 -0.41 12.33
N LEU A 172 4.04 0.69 12.98
CA LEU A 172 4.26 0.74 14.43
C LEU A 172 3.15 0.07 15.28
N PHE A 173 1.90 0.08 14.80
CA PHE A 173 0.78 -0.54 15.52
C PHE A 173 0.63 -2.04 15.27
N PHE A 174 1.08 -2.50 14.11
CA PHE A 174 0.90 -3.87 13.63
C PHE A 174 2.19 -4.35 12.97
N ASP A 175 2.92 -5.20 13.65
CA ASP A 175 4.13 -5.84 13.13
C ASP A 175 3.79 -7.14 12.38
N ALA A 176 4.69 -7.61 11.52
CA ALA A 176 4.51 -8.81 10.70
C ALA A 176 5.81 -9.64 10.60
N PRO A 177 6.40 -10.06 11.74
CA PRO A 177 7.70 -10.74 11.74
C PRO A 177 7.70 -12.06 10.96
N SER A 178 6.59 -12.79 10.92
CA SER A 178 6.49 -14.04 10.16
C SER A 178 6.56 -13.81 8.65
N MET A 179 5.87 -12.77 8.16
CA MET A 179 5.94 -12.39 6.74
C MET A 179 7.32 -11.86 6.39
N CYS A 180 7.91 -11.00 7.24
CA CYS A 180 9.25 -10.46 7.02
C CYS A 180 10.29 -11.58 6.90
N ARG A 181 10.29 -12.54 7.83
CA ARG A 181 11.21 -13.68 7.80
C ARG A 181 11.04 -14.49 6.50
N LEU A 182 9.81 -14.86 6.15
CA LEU A 182 9.53 -15.60 4.92
C LEU A 182 10.04 -14.84 3.69
N ALA A 183 9.73 -13.56 3.59
CA ALA A 183 10.10 -12.74 2.43
C ALA A 183 11.61 -12.62 2.28
N THR A 184 12.32 -12.37 3.37
CA THR A 184 13.79 -12.31 3.40
C THR A 184 14.42 -13.67 3.02
N GLU A 185 13.91 -14.78 3.59
CA GLU A 185 14.39 -16.15 3.27
C GLU A 185 14.17 -16.52 1.80
N ARG A 186 13.15 -15.98 1.16
CA ARG A 186 12.80 -16.22 -0.24
C ARG A 186 13.30 -15.17 -1.22
N GLY A 187 14.00 -14.13 -0.73
CA GLY A 187 14.50 -13.04 -1.56
C GLY A 187 13.41 -12.20 -2.21
N MET A 188 12.24 -12.06 -1.55
CA MET A 188 11.11 -11.27 -2.06
C MET A 188 11.21 -9.82 -1.59
N THR A 189 10.82 -8.89 -2.45
CA THR A 189 10.58 -7.49 -2.07
C THR A 189 9.29 -7.38 -1.27
N GLN A 190 9.34 -6.65 -0.17
CA GLN A 190 8.19 -6.39 0.70
C GLN A 190 7.66 -4.98 0.50
N LEU A 191 6.51 -4.84 -0.16
CA LEU A 191 5.78 -3.58 -0.25
C LEU A 191 4.90 -3.42 0.99
N ILE A 192 5.18 -2.42 1.81
CA ILE A 192 4.46 -2.23 3.07
C ILE A 192 3.29 -1.27 2.87
N ARG A 193 2.07 -1.82 2.85
CA ARG A 193 0.84 -1.02 2.81
C ARG A 193 0.46 -0.48 4.19
N SER A 194 -0.24 0.65 4.21
CA SER A 194 -0.64 1.38 5.42
C SER A 194 0.54 1.72 6.35
N PRO A 195 1.72 2.11 5.85
CA PRO A 195 2.92 2.34 6.66
C PRO A 195 2.73 3.45 7.71
N LEU A 196 1.81 4.39 7.46
CA LEU A 196 1.47 5.50 8.35
C LEU A 196 0.13 5.30 9.08
N GLY A 197 -0.41 4.06 9.16
CA GLY A 197 -1.67 3.79 9.83
C GLY A 197 -2.82 4.65 9.30
N MET A 198 -2.94 4.78 7.96
CA MET A 198 -3.90 5.65 7.27
C MET A 198 -3.83 7.12 7.73
N GLY A 199 -2.68 7.53 8.26
CA GLY A 199 -2.38 8.89 8.70
C GLY A 199 -2.41 9.10 10.21
N VAL A 200 -2.69 8.09 11.03
CA VAL A 200 -2.62 8.22 12.49
C VAL A 200 -1.18 8.52 12.94
N LEU A 201 -0.19 7.85 12.34
CA LEU A 201 1.23 8.02 12.66
C LEU A 201 1.84 9.34 12.18
N THR A 202 1.06 10.20 11.51
CA THR A 202 1.55 11.54 11.13
C THR A 202 1.33 12.61 12.20
N GLY A 203 0.55 12.31 13.26
CA GLY A 203 0.17 13.27 14.27
C GLY A 203 -0.93 14.26 13.85
N LYS A 204 -1.41 14.22 12.60
CA LYS A 204 -2.39 15.21 12.10
C LYS A 204 -3.76 15.13 12.78
N PHE A 205 -4.03 14.11 13.57
CA PHE A 205 -5.29 13.92 14.30
C PHE A 205 -5.21 14.33 15.76
N ASP A 206 -4.07 14.85 16.23
CA ASP A 206 -3.84 15.22 17.63
C ASP A 206 -4.70 16.40 18.09
N ASP A 207 -5.14 17.24 17.15
CA ASP A 207 -6.04 18.38 17.40
C ASP A 207 -7.52 17.97 17.51
N GLY A 208 -7.80 16.65 17.51
CA GLY A 208 -9.17 16.11 17.64
C GLY A 208 -9.99 16.14 16.35
N ARG A 209 -9.38 16.51 15.20
CA ARG A 209 -10.07 16.43 13.90
C ARG A 209 -10.55 15.01 13.60
N TYR A 210 -11.58 14.92 12.78
CA TYR A 210 -12.16 13.64 12.34
C TYR A 210 -12.28 13.60 10.82
N VAL A 211 -12.49 12.40 10.29
CA VAL A 211 -12.70 12.18 8.87
C VAL A 211 -14.21 12.13 8.61
N PRO A 212 -14.74 12.92 7.67
CA PRO A 212 -16.17 12.92 7.35
C PRO A 212 -16.61 11.61 6.68
N GLY A 213 -17.92 11.36 6.68
CA GLY A 213 -18.51 10.24 5.94
C GLY A 213 -18.13 10.24 4.45
N GLY A 214 -18.21 9.07 3.82
CA GLY A 214 -17.82 8.89 2.42
C GLY A 214 -16.29 8.70 2.20
N ASP A 215 -15.52 8.60 3.28
CA ASP A 215 -14.09 8.25 3.26
C ASP A 215 -13.91 6.85 3.88
N VAL A 216 -13.00 6.07 3.36
CA VAL A 216 -12.70 4.71 3.86
C VAL A 216 -12.42 4.67 5.36
N ARG A 217 -11.86 5.71 5.94
CA ARG A 217 -11.54 5.83 7.37
C ARG A 217 -12.76 6.09 8.25
N ALA A 218 -13.89 6.50 7.67
CA ALA A 218 -15.17 6.64 8.38
C ALA A 218 -16.02 5.36 8.32
N GLY A 219 -15.57 4.34 7.58
CA GLY A 219 -16.21 3.04 7.49
C GLY A 219 -16.06 2.20 8.77
N PRO A 220 -16.59 0.95 8.77
CA PRO A 220 -16.52 0.04 9.91
C PRO A 220 -15.09 -0.17 10.39
N ALA A 221 -14.89 -0.15 11.73
CA ALA A 221 -13.57 -0.28 12.36
C ALA A 221 -12.89 -1.60 12.01
N ASP A 222 -13.64 -2.69 11.94
CA ASP A 222 -13.15 -4.05 11.65
C ASP A 222 -12.46 -4.13 10.28
N TRP A 223 -12.92 -3.30 9.33
CA TRP A 223 -12.42 -3.33 7.98
C TRP A 223 -11.06 -2.65 7.79
N GLN A 224 -10.79 -1.54 8.50
CA GLN A 224 -9.52 -0.79 8.32
C GLN A 224 -8.63 -0.78 9.58
N GLY A 225 -9.18 -1.03 10.75
CA GLY A 225 -8.45 -1.26 12.00
C GLY A 225 -7.77 -0.05 12.64
N TYR A 226 -7.86 1.16 12.05
CA TYR A 226 -7.19 2.36 12.57
C TYR A 226 -8.14 3.42 13.11
N PHE A 227 -9.37 3.45 12.61
CA PHE A 227 -10.39 4.44 12.93
C PHE A 227 -11.67 3.80 13.43
N ASP A 228 -12.38 4.53 14.25
CA ASP A 228 -13.74 4.27 14.69
C ASP A 228 -14.56 5.55 14.50
N GLY A 229 -15.63 5.48 13.71
CA GLY A 229 -16.48 6.63 13.39
C GLY A 229 -15.70 7.83 12.83
N GLY A 230 -14.66 7.60 12.02
CA GLY A 230 -13.82 8.65 11.43
C GLY A 230 -12.79 9.28 12.39
N ARG A 231 -12.68 8.79 13.63
CA ARG A 231 -11.65 9.20 14.61
C ARG A 231 -10.62 8.09 14.77
N PRO A 232 -9.34 8.43 14.99
CA PRO A 232 -8.36 7.42 15.36
C PRO A 232 -8.83 6.63 16.59
N ARG A 233 -8.65 5.33 16.57
CA ARG A 233 -8.92 4.49 17.74
C ARG A 233 -8.11 4.97 18.93
N ALA A 234 -8.75 5.05 20.08
CA ALA A 234 -8.16 5.62 21.31
C ALA A 234 -6.91 4.87 21.79
N ASP A 235 -6.84 3.55 21.58
CA ASP A 235 -5.67 2.73 21.91
C ASP A 235 -4.47 3.09 20.99
N LEU A 236 -4.70 3.28 19.70
CA LEU A 236 -3.65 3.66 18.74
C LEU A 236 -3.19 5.12 18.95
N ALA A 237 -4.10 6.02 19.29
CA ALA A 237 -3.76 7.40 19.64
C ALA A 237 -2.85 7.46 20.89
N ARG A 238 -3.13 6.64 21.91
CA ARG A 238 -2.26 6.53 23.10
C ARG A 238 -0.87 5.96 22.76
N GLN A 239 -0.81 4.93 21.92
CA GLN A 239 0.47 4.36 21.45
C GLN A 239 1.28 5.41 20.69
N MET A 240 0.61 6.16 19.78
CA MET A 240 1.27 7.26 19.05
C MET A 240 1.86 8.31 19.98
N THR A 241 1.10 8.70 21.01
CA THR A 241 1.59 9.68 22.02
C THR A 241 2.83 9.15 22.74
N ALA A 242 2.84 7.86 23.11
CA ALA A 242 3.94 7.24 23.86
C ALA A 242 5.26 7.20 23.07
N VAL A 243 5.20 7.02 21.72
CA VAL A 243 6.42 6.89 20.90
C VAL A 243 6.81 8.17 20.14
N ARG A 244 6.00 9.23 20.22
CA ARG A 244 6.17 10.45 19.42
C ARG A 244 7.58 11.04 19.49
N GLU A 245 8.10 11.21 20.70
CA GLU A 245 9.42 11.81 20.91
C GLU A 245 10.52 10.99 20.26
N LEU A 246 10.42 9.66 20.33
CA LEU A 246 11.35 8.73 19.70
C LEU A 246 11.31 8.81 18.17
N LEU A 247 10.12 9.00 17.59
CA LEU A 247 9.97 9.14 16.15
C LEU A 247 10.56 10.45 15.62
N THR A 248 10.60 11.50 16.45
CA THR A 248 11.08 12.84 16.05
C THR A 248 12.56 13.09 16.34
N VAL A 249 13.27 12.14 16.94
CA VAL A 249 14.71 12.21 17.19
C VAL A 249 15.46 12.56 15.90
N GLY A 250 16.40 13.52 15.98
CA GLY A 250 17.20 13.97 14.85
C GLY A 250 16.47 14.88 13.87
N GLY A 251 15.36 15.50 14.28
CA GLY A 251 14.62 16.50 13.49
C GLY A 251 13.64 15.91 12.47
N ARG A 252 13.32 14.62 12.59
CA ARG A 252 12.29 13.96 11.77
C ARG A 252 10.91 14.49 12.13
N THR A 253 9.98 14.46 11.16
CA THR A 253 8.55 14.50 11.50
C THR A 253 8.10 13.13 12.02
N PRO A 254 6.95 13.04 12.73
CA PRO A 254 6.41 11.74 13.14
C PRO A 254 6.20 10.78 11.98
N ALA A 255 5.75 11.28 10.82
CA ALA A 255 5.60 10.48 9.60
C ALA A 255 6.94 9.91 9.12
N GLN A 256 7.97 10.75 9.06
CA GLN A 256 9.32 10.32 8.69
C GLN A 256 9.88 9.30 9.68
N GLY A 257 9.70 9.52 10.98
CA GLY A 257 10.13 8.55 12.00
C GLY A 257 9.45 7.19 11.85
N ALA A 258 8.15 7.17 11.58
CA ALA A 258 7.41 5.94 11.33
C ALA A 258 7.90 5.20 10.06
N LEU A 259 8.26 5.92 9.01
CA LEU A 259 8.88 5.32 7.82
C LEU A 259 10.29 4.82 8.11
N CYS A 260 11.10 5.57 8.86
CA CYS A 260 12.44 5.15 9.27
C CYS A 260 12.42 3.91 10.19
N TRP A 261 11.37 3.73 10.99
CA TRP A 261 11.14 2.49 11.75
C TRP A 261 10.96 1.29 10.81
N LEU A 262 10.19 1.44 9.74
CA LEU A 262 10.05 0.38 8.73
C LEU A 262 11.36 0.09 8.01
N LEU A 263 12.12 1.11 7.62
CA LEU A 263 13.42 0.94 6.99
C LEU A 263 14.43 0.20 7.89
N ALA A 264 14.27 0.28 9.22
CA ALA A 264 15.10 -0.44 10.17
C ALA A 264 14.78 -1.95 10.27
N LYS A 265 13.64 -2.40 9.73
CA LYS A 265 13.26 -3.82 9.73
C LYS A 265 14.02 -4.67 8.71
N GLY A 266 14.52 -4.07 7.63
CA GLY A 266 15.30 -4.82 6.64
C GLY A 266 15.47 -4.09 5.31
N PRO A 267 16.47 -4.48 4.49
CA PRO A 267 16.74 -3.84 3.20
C PRO A 267 15.74 -4.20 2.10
N ASP A 268 15.00 -5.25 2.27
CA ASP A 268 13.93 -5.75 1.38
C ASP A 268 12.57 -5.11 1.65
N ILE A 269 12.49 -4.24 2.67
CA ILE A 269 11.27 -3.53 3.09
C ILE A 269 11.15 -2.19 2.39
N LEU A 270 10.09 -2.03 1.61
CA LEU A 270 9.78 -0.80 0.88
C LEU A 270 8.43 -0.25 1.33
N PRO A 271 8.40 0.75 2.22
CA PRO A 271 7.17 1.43 2.59
C PRO A 271 6.54 2.16 1.39
N ILE A 272 5.22 2.04 1.23
CA ILE A 272 4.46 2.73 0.19
C ILE A 272 3.48 3.75 0.82
N PRO A 273 3.98 4.84 1.45
CA PRO A 273 3.12 5.85 2.06
C PRO A 273 2.29 6.56 1.00
N GLY A 274 0.99 6.75 1.32
CA GLY A 274 0.09 7.56 0.50
C GLY A 274 0.32 9.05 0.73
N ALA A 275 0.08 9.86 -0.31
CA ALA A 275 0.05 11.31 -0.23
C ALA A 275 -1.12 11.85 -1.04
N LYS A 276 -1.73 12.95 -0.58
CA LYS A 276 -2.77 13.71 -1.30
C LYS A 276 -2.28 15.10 -1.73
N SER A 277 -1.08 15.50 -1.31
CA SER A 277 -0.50 16.79 -1.65
C SER A 277 0.99 16.70 -1.90
N ALA A 278 1.53 17.67 -2.66
CA ALA A 278 2.95 17.78 -2.92
C ALA A 278 3.78 17.85 -1.63
N ALA A 279 3.30 18.56 -0.61
CA ALA A 279 3.97 18.66 0.69
C ALA A 279 4.06 17.29 1.38
N GLN A 280 2.98 16.50 1.39
CA GLN A 280 3.00 15.14 1.97
C GLN A 280 3.93 14.20 1.19
N ALA A 281 3.94 14.30 -0.15
CA ALA A 281 4.82 13.49 -0.97
C ALA A 281 6.30 13.79 -0.70
N ALA A 282 6.66 15.07 -0.63
CA ALA A 282 8.02 15.51 -0.29
C ALA A 282 8.42 15.10 1.14
N GLU A 283 7.52 15.25 2.12
CA GLU A 283 7.76 14.81 3.50
C GLU A 283 8.04 13.32 3.58
N ASN A 284 7.19 12.50 2.94
CA ASN A 284 7.36 11.05 2.92
C ASN A 284 8.67 10.63 2.26
N ALA A 285 8.98 11.20 1.10
CA ALA A 285 10.23 10.91 0.38
C ALA A 285 11.47 11.34 1.19
N GLY A 286 11.36 12.44 1.92
CA GLY A 286 12.42 12.95 2.79
C GLY A 286 12.85 11.99 3.92
N ALA A 287 12.03 10.99 4.25
CA ALA A 287 12.41 9.94 5.21
C ALA A 287 13.69 9.20 4.81
N MET A 288 13.92 9.02 3.51
CA MET A 288 15.10 8.33 2.99
C MET A 288 16.40 9.04 3.35
N ALA A 289 16.40 10.36 3.51
CA ALA A 289 17.60 11.12 3.90
C ALA A 289 18.05 10.86 5.34
N PHE A 290 17.13 10.41 6.19
CA PHE A 290 17.45 10.05 7.57
C PHE A 290 17.91 8.60 7.71
N GLY A 291 17.50 7.71 6.78
CA GLY A 291 17.77 6.28 6.85
C GLY A 291 17.02 5.56 8.00
N PRO A 292 17.39 4.30 8.29
CA PRO A 292 16.80 3.50 9.36
C PRO A 292 16.92 4.17 10.74
N LEU A 293 15.94 3.93 11.63
CA LEU A 293 16.07 4.33 13.03
C LEU A 293 17.25 3.59 13.69
N PRO A 294 17.99 4.25 14.61
CA PRO A 294 19.01 3.60 15.41
C PRO A 294 18.44 2.43 16.24
N GLU A 295 19.22 1.37 16.43
CA GLU A 295 18.81 0.17 17.17
C GLU A 295 18.32 0.48 18.59
N THR A 296 18.97 1.43 19.28
CA THR A 296 18.57 1.88 20.61
C THR A 296 17.16 2.47 20.62
N VAL A 297 16.85 3.31 19.62
CA VAL A 297 15.51 3.91 19.44
C VAL A 297 14.48 2.84 19.09
N MET A 298 14.84 1.89 18.21
CA MET A 298 13.97 0.75 17.89
C MET A 298 13.62 -0.04 19.16
N HIS A 299 14.59 -0.33 20.00
CA HIS A 299 14.39 -1.08 21.25
C HIS A 299 13.47 -0.33 22.23
N GLU A 300 13.68 0.98 22.39
CA GLU A 300 12.82 1.81 23.25
C GLU A 300 11.37 1.86 22.74
N ILE A 301 11.17 1.99 21.42
CA ILE A 301 9.85 1.95 20.80
C ILE A 301 9.16 0.60 21.11
N GLU A 302 9.84 -0.53 20.91
CA GLU A 302 9.27 -1.85 21.17
C GLU A 302 8.89 -2.06 22.64
N ASN A 303 9.65 -1.49 23.58
CA ASN A 303 9.33 -1.53 25.01
C ASN A 303 8.08 -0.70 25.38
N LEU A 304 7.82 0.39 24.65
CA LEU A 304 6.66 1.26 24.90
C LEU A 304 5.39 0.76 24.21
N LEU A 305 5.52 0.09 23.07
CA LEU A 305 4.40 -0.40 22.30
C LEU A 305 3.86 -1.71 22.89
N GLN A 306 2.74 -1.63 23.59
CA GLN A 306 2.02 -2.80 24.08
C GLN A 306 1.14 -3.39 22.98
N ARG A 307 1.74 -4.07 22.04
CA ARG A 307 1.06 -4.74 20.92
C ARG A 307 1.43 -6.22 20.85
N PRO A 308 0.59 -7.06 20.21
CA PRO A 308 0.98 -8.44 19.90
C PRO A 308 2.27 -8.46 19.06
N PRO A 309 3.15 -9.45 19.25
CA PRO A 309 4.37 -9.60 18.46
C PRO A 309 4.09 -9.83 16.97
N GLU A 310 2.94 -10.33 16.63
CA GLU A 310 2.43 -10.49 15.26
C GLU A 310 1.07 -9.81 15.14
N GLY A 311 0.91 -8.95 14.14
CA GLY A 311 -0.39 -8.39 13.79
C GLY A 311 -1.33 -9.47 13.23
N PRO A 312 -2.64 -9.45 13.53
CA PRO A 312 -3.56 -10.41 12.95
C PRO A 312 -3.65 -10.20 11.43
N PRO A 313 -3.70 -11.27 10.63
CA PRO A 313 -4.06 -11.18 9.23
C PRO A 313 -5.44 -10.52 9.09
N ARG A 314 -5.58 -9.63 8.12
CA ARG A 314 -6.84 -8.95 7.87
C ARG A 314 -7.62 -9.71 6.82
N ALA A 315 -8.67 -10.42 7.22
CA ALA A 315 -9.69 -10.88 6.28
C ALA A 315 -10.36 -9.66 5.62
N ARG A 316 -10.60 -9.71 4.35
CA ARG A 316 -11.26 -8.65 3.58
C ARG A 316 -12.33 -9.24 2.68
#